data_ce1a8b88ccf5c5346afbe848cdfa5a96
#
_entry.id   ce1a8b88ccf5c5346afbe848cdfa5a96
#
_cell.length_a   1.000
_cell.length_b   1.000
_cell.length_c   1.000
_cell.angle_alpha   90.00
_cell.angle_beta   90.00
_cell.angle_gamma   90.00
#
_symmetry.space_group_name_H-M   'P 1'
#
loop_
_entity.id
_entity.type
_entity.pdbx_description
1 polymer ?
#
loop_
_entity_poly.entity_id
_entity_poly.type
_entity_poly.pdbx_seq_one_letter_code
_entity_poly.pdbx_strand_id
1 'polypeptide(L)'
;KGQTLFVDELDAILHPTLSTTLVELFKDPTLNRTGAQLVFTTHDTSLLDNSPTQLLDSGEVWMCEKSSEGSSELFSLADFTSMRKGTNKQRRYLVGSFGAIPTVDTSKIRRLLATDHEAP
;
A
#
# COMPACT_ATOMS: atom_id res chain seq x y z
N LYS A 1 24.89 -9.36 -12.07
CA LYS A 1 24.23 -9.26 -10.77
C LYS A 1 23.16 -8.19 -10.81
N GLY A 2 22.03 -8.46 -10.19
CA GLY A 2 20.92 -7.51 -10.12
C GLY A 2 21.25 -6.31 -9.24
N GLN A 3 20.70 -5.16 -9.63
CA GLN A 3 20.77 -3.96 -8.85
C GLN A 3 19.46 -3.77 -8.08
N THR A 4 19.46 -2.92 -7.08
CA THR A 4 18.26 -2.55 -6.35
C THR A 4 17.86 -1.12 -6.72
N LEU A 5 16.60 -0.96 -7.15
CA LEU A 5 16.00 0.34 -7.43
C LEU A 5 15.07 0.71 -6.29
N PHE A 6 15.28 1.88 -5.70
CA PHE A 6 14.41 2.43 -4.67
C PHE A 6 13.58 3.56 -5.24
N VAL A 7 12.26 3.49 -5.08
CA VAL A 7 11.34 4.54 -5.53
C VAL A 7 10.43 4.92 -4.37
N ASP A 8 10.52 6.16 -3.92
CA ASP A 8 9.62 6.70 -2.93
C ASP A 8 8.40 7.30 -3.60
N GLU A 9 7.22 7.03 -3.05
CA GLU A 9 5.95 7.53 -3.57
C GLU A 9 5.75 7.21 -5.06
N LEU A 10 5.76 5.93 -5.39
CA LEU A 10 5.61 5.45 -6.77
C LEU A 10 4.34 5.99 -7.45
N ASP A 11 3.25 6.09 -6.68
CA ASP A 11 1.96 6.59 -7.15
C ASP A 11 1.97 8.09 -7.49
N ALA A 12 2.92 8.85 -6.95
CA ALA A 12 3.09 10.27 -7.31
C ALA A 12 3.79 10.44 -8.66
N ILE A 13 4.49 9.40 -9.12
CA ILE A 13 5.28 9.44 -10.35
C ILE A 13 4.58 8.76 -11.51
N LEU A 14 3.90 7.62 -11.24
CA LEU A 14 3.32 6.77 -12.25
C LEU A 14 1.82 6.59 -12.05
N HIS A 15 1.10 6.56 -13.16
CA HIS A 15 -0.29 6.12 -13.17
C HIS A 15 -0.38 4.67 -12.66
N PRO A 16 -1.47 4.27 -11.96
CA PRO A 16 -1.62 2.91 -11.42
C PRO A 16 -1.36 1.79 -12.43
N THR A 17 -1.79 1.98 -13.68
CA THR A 17 -1.54 0.99 -14.74
C THR A 17 -0.05 0.82 -15.01
N LEU A 18 0.72 1.91 -15.01
CA LEU A 18 2.16 1.87 -15.22
C LEU A 18 2.89 1.29 -14.01
N SER A 19 2.42 1.57 -12.81
CA SER A 19 2.97 0.98 -11.58
C SER A 19 2.83 -0.54 -11.59
N THR A 20 1.65 -1.04 -11.96
CA THR A 20 1.40 -2.48 -12.10
C THR A 20 2.34 -3.10 -13.13
N THR A 21 2.47 -2.48 -14.29
CA THR A 21 3.37 -2.95 -15.34
C THR A 21 4.82 -3.00 -14.86
N LEU A 22 5.27 -1.97 -14.16
CA LEU A 22 6.63 -1.93 -13.62
C LEU A 22 6.89 -3.08 -12.65
N VAL A 23 5.97 -3.35 -11.74
CA VAL A 23 6.09 -4.46 -10.80
C VAL A 23 6.14 -5.80 -11.53
N GLU A 24 5.27 -5.99 -12.53
CA GLU A 24 5.25 -7.21 -13.34
C GLU A 24 6.58 -7.43 -14.05
N LEU A 25 7.19 -6.37 -14.59
CA LEU A 25 8.48 -6.47 -15.26
C LEU A 25 9.58 -6.96 -14.32
N PHE A 26 9.60 -6.47 -13.09
CA PHE A 26 10.58 -6.90 -12.09
C PHE A 26 10.35 -8.34 -11.65
N LYS A 27 9.11 -8.81 -11.64
CA LYS A 27 8.76 -10.16 -11.20
C LYS A 27 8.88 -11.21 -12.30
N ASP A 28 9.00 -10.79 -13.54
CA ASP A 28 9.12 -11.71 -14.68
C ASP A 28 10.58 -12.15 -14.88
N PRO A 29 10.91 -13.42 -14.62
CA PRO A 29 12.30 -13.88 -14.74
C PRO A 29 12.82 -13.90 -16.17
N THR A 30 11.95 -13.85 -17.17
CA THR A 30 12.37 -13.78 -18.56
C THR A 30 12.84 -12.38 -18.95
N LEU A 31 12.32 -11.38 -18.29
CA LEU A 31 12.66 -9.98 -18.51
C LEU A 31 13.73 -9.51 -17.52
N ASN A 32 13.55 -9.85 -16.26
CA ASN A 32 14.49 -9.51 -15.19
C ASN A 32 15.48 -10.67 -14.98
N ARG A 33 16.38 -10.83 -15.93
CA ARG A 33 17.34 -11.95 -15.93
C ARG A 33 18.41 -11.83 -14.87
N THR A 34 18.70 -10.62 -14.43
CA THR A 34 19.77 -10.36 -13.46
C THR A 34 19.30 -10.46 -12.01
N GLY A 35 18.01 -10.62 -11.79
CA GLY A 35 17.45 -10.62 -10.44
C GLY A 35 17.46 -9.26 -9.77
N ALA A 36 17.27 -8.19 -10.54
CA ALA A 36 17.15 -6.85 -10.00
C ALA A 36 15.96 -6.74 -9.06
N GLN A 37 16.09 -5.93 -8.02
CA GLN A 37 15.05 -5.72 -7.01
C GLN A 37 14.43 -4.34 -7.13
N LEU A 38 13.12 -4.26 -6.98
CA LEU A 38 12.39 -3.01 -6.87
C LEU A 38 11.86 -2.88 -5.43
N VAL A 39 12.26 -1.82 -4.75
CA VAL A 39 11.73 -1.46 -3.43
C VAL A 39 11.05 -0.11 -3.58
N PHE A 40 9.78 -0.03 -3.21
CA PHE A 40 9.03 1.21 -3.37
C PHE A 40 8.04 1.43 -2.24
N THR A 41 7.69 2.69 -2.03
CA THR A 41 6.61 3.09 -1.16
C THR A 41 5.46 3.61 -2.01
N THR A 42 4.23 3.42 -1.53
CA THR A 42 3.03 3.89 -2.25
C THR A 42 1.83 3.96 -1.31
N HIS A 43 0.87 4.80 -1.66
CA HIS A 43 -0.47 4.82 -1.08
C HIS A 43 -1.50 4.15 -1.99
N ASP A 44 -1.08 3.63 -3.13
CA ASP A 44 -1.97 3.00 -4.10
C ASP A 44 -2.31 1.57 -3.67
N THR A 45 -3.49 1.41 -3.07
CA THR A 45 -3.97 0.12 -2.59
C THR A 45 -4.38 -0.83 -3.73
N SER A 46 -4.51 -0.34 -4.96
CA SER A 46 -4.85 -1.19 -6.11
C SER A 46 -3.79 -2.25 -6.38
N LEU A 47 -2.53 -2.01 -5.97
CA LEU A 47 -1.45 -3.00 -6.08
C LEU A 47 -1.66 -4.22 -5.17
N LEU A 48 -2.54 -4.10 -4.17
CA LEU A 48 -2.87 -5.19 -3.26
C LEU A 48 -4.06 -6.04 -3.73
N ASP A 49 -4.76 -5.59 -4.76
CA ASP A 49 -5.88 -6.34 -5.33
C ASP A 49 -5.36 -7.62 -6.00
N ASN A 50 -6.14 -8.68 -5.92
CA ASN A 50 -5.80 -9.95 -6.56
C ASN A 50 -6.56 -10.20 -7.87
N SER A 51 -7.22 -9.19 -8.41
CA SER A 51 -7.96 -9.27 -9.66
C SER A 51 -7.32 -8.39 -10.73
N PRO A 52 -7.10 -8.86 -11.96
CA PRO A 52 -7.37 -10.22 -12.46
C PRO A 52 -6.41 -11.29 -11.92
N THR A 53 -5.23 -10.90 -11.45
CA THR A 53 -4.25 -11.81 -10.86
C THR A 53 -3.59 -11.14 -9.65
N GLN A 54 -3.14 -11.97 -8.72
CA GLN A 54 -2.38 -11.47 -7.57
C GLN A 54 -1.00 -10.97 -8.02
N LEU A 55 -0.75 -9.69 -7.83
CA LEU A 55 0.50 -9.06 -8.25
C LEU A 55 1.61 -9.27 -7.22
N LEU A 56 1.29 -9.14 -5.93
CA LEU A 56 2.25 -9.20 -4.83
C LEU A 56 1.93 -10.32 -3.86
N ASP A 57 2.95 -11.05 -3.44
CA ASP A 57 2.83 -12.04 -2.38
C ASP A 57 2.93 -11.37 -1.01
N SER A 58 2.41 -12.04 0.02
CA SER A 58 2.37 -11.46 1.37
C SER A 58 3.77 -11.10 1.90
N GLY A 59 4.79 -11.89 1.56
CA GLY A 59 6.17 -11.61 1.96
C GLY A 59 6.80 -10.39 1.28
N GLU A 60 6.17 -9.90 0.22
CA GLU A 60 6.64 -8.75 -0.53
C GLU A 60 6.02 -7.44 -0.07
N VAL A 61 5.02 -7.50 0.80
CA VAL A 61 4.26 -6.33 1.25
C VAL A 61 4.53 -6.04 2.71
N TRP A 62 4.93 -4.81 2.97
CA TRP A 62 5.17 -4.30 4.31
C TRP A 62 4.23 -3.14 4.59
N MET A 63 3.60 -3.18 5.75
CA MET A 63 2.72 -2.11 6.22
C MET A 63 3.47 -1.23 7.20
N CYS A 64 3.24 0.07 7.09
CA CYS A 64 3.78 1.07 7.99
C CYS A 64 2.65 1.67 8.80
N GLU A 65 2.76 1.60 10.11
CA GLU A 65 1.76 2.16 11.03
C GLU A 65 2.43 3.18 11.94
N LYS A 66 1.80 4.34 12.05
CA LYS A 66 2.27 5.39 12.96
C LYS A 66 1.49 5.32 14.26
N SER A 67 2.21 5.19 15.37
CA SER A 67 1.58 5.18 16.68
C SER A 67 1.14 6.58 17.11
N SER A 68 0.25 6.63 18.11
CA SER A 68 -0.19 7.90 18.70
C SER A 68 0.96 8.69 19.36
N GLU A 69 2.06 8.01 19.69
CA GLU A 69 3.25 8.63 20.27
C GLU A 69 4.23 9.17 19.23
N GLY A 70 3.92 9.00 17.95
CA GLY A 70 4.74 9.48 16.84
C GLY A 70 5.79 8.50 16.34
N SER A 71 5.93 7.32 16.95
CA SER A 71 6.79 6.27 16.44
C SER A 71 6.13 5.54 15.25
N SER A 72 6.94 4.95 14.39
CA SER A 72 6.46 4.18 13.26
C SER A 72 6.86 2.71 13.43
N GLU A 73 5.94 1.81 13.12
CA GLU A 73 6.20 0.39 13.07
C GLU A 73 6.08 -0.13 11.65
N LEU A 74 6.96 -1.06 11.30
CA LEU A 74 6.95 -1.72 10.00
C LEU A 74 6.73 -3.20 10.23
N PHE A 75 5.73 -3.78 9.56
CA PHE A 75 5.43 -5.20 9.68
C PHE A 75 5.06 -5.82 8.34
N SER A 76 5.41 -7.08 8.16
CA SER A 76 5.14 -7.82 6.95
C SER A 76 3.75 -8.43 6.97
N LEU A 77 3.07 -8.44 5.82
CA LEU A 77 1.81 -9.18 5.70
C LEU A 77 2.00 -10.68 5.87
N ALA A 78 3.20 -11.20 5.67
CA ALA A 78 3.50 -12.61 5.92
C ALA A 78 3.39 -12.98 7.41
N ASP A 79 3.44 -12.01 8.31
CA ASP A 79 3.30 -12.24 9.75
C ASP A 79 1.84 -12.51 10.17
N PHE A 80 0.87 -12.27 9.29
CA PHE A 80 -0.55 -12.53 9.57
C PHE A 80 -0.91 -13.97 9.20
N THR A 81 -1.23 -14.79 10.21
CA THR A 81 -1.55 -16.20 10.01
C THR A 81 -2.85 -16.43 9.24
N SER A 82 -3.73 -15.44 9.19
CA SER A 82 -4.98 -15.51 8.43
C SER A 82 -4.79 -15.24 6.94
N MET A 83 -3.60 -14.86 6.50
CA MET A 83 -3.31 -14.61 5.08
C MET A 83 -3.09 -15.93 4.36
N ARG A 84 -3.99 -16.25 3.45
CA ARG A 84 -3.90 -17.41 2.57
C ARG A 84 -3.65 -16.94 1.15
N LYS A 85 -3.10 -17.82 0.33
CA LYS A 85 -2.98 -17.59 -1.10
C LYS A 85 -4.37 -17.29 -1.67
N GLY A 86 -4.49 -16.20 -2.42
CA GLY A 86 -5.77 -15.75 -2.97
C GLY A 86 -6.59 -14.81 -2.09
N THR A 87 -6.15 -14.54 -0.86
CA THR A 87 -6.79 -13.51 -0.02
C THR A 87 -6.65 -12.14 -0.69
N ASN A 88 -7.74 -11.39 -0.78
CA ASN A 88 -7.69 -10.03 -1.32
C ASN A 88 -7.11 -9.08 -0.28
N LYS A 89 -5.85 -8.74 -0.46
CA LYS A 89 -5.09 -7.88 0.47
C LYS A 89 -5.64 -6.46 0.49
N GLN A 90 -6.03 -5.92 -0.66
CA GLN A 90 -6.59 -4.58 -0.75
C GLN A 90 -7.87 -4.48 0.10
N ARG A 91 -8.78 -5.43 -0.08
CA ARG A 91 -10.04 -5.44 0.66
C ARG A 91 -9.80 -5.53 2.17
N ARG A 92 -8.91 -6.41 2.59
CA ARG A 92 -8.58 -6.58 4.01
C ARG A 92 -7.91 -5.35 4.59
N TYR A 93 -7.04 -4.70 3.82
CA TYR A 93 -6.43 -3.45 4.24
C TYR A 93 -7.49 -2.35 4.44
N LEU A 94 -8.38 -2.18 3.46
CA LEU A 94 -9.40 -1.12 3.50
C LEU A 94 -10.42 -1.32 4.62
N VAL A 95 -10.69 -2.56 5.07
CA VAL A 95 -11.55 -2.80 6.23
C VAL A 95 -10.79 -2.77 7.56
N GLY A 96 -9.52 -2.44 7.55
CA GLY A 96 -8.73 -2.26 8.76
C GLY A 96 -8.16 -3.52 9.37
N SER A 97 -8.21 -4.67 8.68
CA SER A 97 -7.74 -5.95 9.21
C SER A 97 -6.26 -5.94 9.59
N PHE A 98 -5.47 -5.10 8.94
CA PHE A 98 -4.02 -5.02 9.16
C PHE A 98 -3.60 -3.86 10.08
N GLY A 99 -4.54 -3.02 10.52
CA GLY A 99 -4.18 -1.78 11.22
C GLY A 99 -3.85 -0.66 10.24
N ALA A 100 -2.72 -0.17 10.11
CA ALA A 100 -2.09 0.78 9.17
C ALA A 100 -3.02 1.74 8.35
N ILE A 101 -4.32 1.79 8.64
CA ILE A 101 -5.26 2.70 7.99
C ILE A 101 -5.31 4.00 8.80
N PRO A 102 -5.19 5.16 8.14
CA PRO A 102 -5.34 6.43 8.83
C PRO A 102 -6.72 6.57 9.45
N THR A 103 -6.77 6.99 10.72
CA THR A 103 -8.02 7.34 11.35
C THR A 103 -8.38 8.77 10.98
N VAL A 104 -9.56 8.95 10.41
CA VAL A 104 -10.02 10.27 10.01
C VAL A 104 -11.05 10.76 11.03
N ASP A 105 -10.72 11.82 11.75
CA ASP A 105 -11.65 12.49 12.63
C ASP A 105 -12.33 13.64 11.89
N THR A 106 -13.58 13.42 11.53
CA THR A 106 -14.38 14.41 10.80
C THR A 106 -15.09 15.41 11.70
N SER A 107 -14.99 15.27 13.02
CA SER A 107 -15.71 16.12 13.96
C SER A 107 -15.31 17.58 13.85
N LYS A 108 -14.03 17.86 13.67
CA LYS A 108 -13.52 19.22 13.48
C LYS A 108 -14.06 19.84 12.20
N ILE A 109 -14.07 19.09 11.10
CA ILE A 109 -14.56 19.55 9.81
C ILE A 109 -16.05 19.88 9.90
N ARG A 110 -16.82 18.98 10.49
CA ARG A 110 -18.26 19.18 10.69
C ARG A 110 -18.55 20.43 11.53
N ARG A 111 -17.75 20.62 12.57
CA ARG A 111 -17.91 21.79 13.46
C ARG A 111 -17.62 23.10 12.74
N LEU A 112 -16.57 23.13 11.90
CA LEU A 112 -16.23 24.30 11.11
C LEU A 112 -17.33 24.64 10.09
N LEU A 113 -17.85 23.62 9.40
CA LEU A 113 -18.92 23.81 8.43
C LEU A 113 -20.22 24.28 9.09
N ALA A 114 -20.55 23.79 10.27
CA ALA A 114 -21.72 24.25 11.02
C ALA A 114 -21.57 25.72 11.44
N THR A 115 -20.37 26.15 11.81
CA THR A 115 -20.09 27.53 12.18
C THR A 115 -20.30 28.49 11.00
N ASP A 116 -19.91 28.10 9.80
CA ASP A 116 -20.10 28.90 8.60
C ASP A 116 -21.58 29.10 8.26
N HIS A 117 -22.44 28.16 8.60
CA HIS A 117 -23.89 28.29 8.41
C HIS A 117 -24.56 29.16 9.45
N GLU A 118 -23.95 29.37 10.61
CA GLU A 118 -24.48 30.21 11.68
C GLU A 118 -24.04 31.66 11.56
N ALA A 119 -23.14 31.98 10.64
CA ALA A 119 -22.70 33.35 10.41
C ALA A 119 -23.84 34.18 9.81
N PRO A 120 -24.16 35.36 10.36
CA PRO A 120 -25.20 36.20 9.83
C PRO A 120 -24.87 36.78 8.47
#